data_c2183c42dc6fd5da8fc45e6ac6d57bae
#
_entry.id   c2183c42dc6fd5da8fc45e6ac6d57bae
#
_cell.length_a   1.000
_cell.length_b   1.000
_cell.length_c   1.000
_cell.angle_alpha   90.00
_cell.angle_beta   90.00
_cell.angle_gamma   90.00
#
_symmetry.space_group_name_H-M   'P 1'
#
loop_
_entity.id
_entity.type
_entity.pdbx_description
1 polymer ?
#
loop_
_entity_poly.entity_id
_entity_poly.type
_entity_poly.pdbx_seq_one_letter_code
_entity_poly.pdbx_strand_id
1 'polypeptide(L)'
;MDDIAARAGVSKPVLYQHFPGKLELYLALIDQHTGELEQLVRDALALEDNKARINTMTRAYFDFVGQEGAAFRLIFESDLANEPEVRKRLDQIDLTCAEAMAEIITSETSMEQEEAVLVGVAFVGMAQTAARHWLTHEATLSEDTAVRVTAALIRRGFGAFPSVRSSGDKPKESVGTTAG
;
A
#
# COMPACT_ATOMS: atom_id res chain seq x y z
N MET A 1 -1.52 30.21 5.39
CA MET A 1 -2.77 30.19 6.18
C MET A 1 -3.82 31.16 5.63
N ASP A 2 -3.47 32.38 5.26
CA ASP A 2 -4.44 33.41 4.79
C ASP A 2 -5.12 32.98 3.48
N ASP A 3 -4.33 32.50 2.51
CA ASP A 3 -4.86 32.01 1.24
C ASP A 3 -5.71 30.74 1.42
N ILE A 4 -5.36 29.90 2.41
CA ILE A 4 -6.12 28.70 2.75
C ILE A 4 -7.48 29.08 3.32
N ALA A 5 -7.54 30.02 4.29
CA ALA A 5 -8.78 30.51 4.86
C ALA A 5 -9.69 31.12 3.79
N ALA A 6 -9.13 31.95 2.89
CA ALA A 6 -9.87 32.54 1.80
C ALA A 6 -10.47 31.50 0.84
N ARG A 7 -9.71 30.49 0.45
CA ARG A 7 -10.17 29.39 -0.43
C ARG A 7 -11.19 28.48 0.25
N ALA A 8 -11.04 28.24 1.55
CA ALA A 8 -11.98 27.43 2.34
C ALA A 8 -13.26 28.19 2.70
N GLY A 9 -13.35 29.50 2.41
CA GLY A 9 -14.53 30.32 2.74
C GLY A 9 -14.72 30.54 4.23
N VAL A 10 -13.66 30.41 5.03
CA VAL A 10 -13.69 30.63 6.49
C VAL A 10 -12.86 31.84 6.89
N SER A 11 -13.17 32.43 8.06
CA SER A 11 -12.35 33.53 8.57
C SER A 11 -11.02 33.00 9.13
N LYS A 12 -9.98 33.82 9.03
CA LYS A 12 -8.64 33.52 9.57
C LYS A 12 -8.67 33.09 11.05
N PRO A 13 -9.39 33.80 11.97
CA PRO A 13 -9.51 33.37 13.36
C PRO A 13 -10.11 31.97 13.52
N VAL A 14 -11.12 31.62 12.73
CA VAL A 14 -11.75 30.28 12.76
C VAL A 14 -10.74 29.20 12.34
N LEU A 15 -9.96 29.44 11.28
CA LEU A 15 -8.94 28.48 10.86
C LEU A 15 -7.87 28.28 11.95
N TYR A 16 -7.42 29.36 12.60
CA TYR A 16 -6.42 29.30 13.67
C TYR A 16 -6.95 28.69 14.98
N GLN A 17 -8.27 28.70 15.21
CA GLN A 17 -8.89 27.98 16.34
C GLN A 17 -8.78 26.44 16.18
N HIS A 18 -8.82 25.96 14.93
CA HIS A 18 -8.73 24.53 14.64
C HIS A 18 -7.28 24.08 14.41
N PHE A 19 -6.48 24.89 13.76
CA PHE A 19 -5.10 24.56 13.37
C PHE A 19 -4.17 25.73 13.73
N PRO A 20 -3.36 25.58 14.80
CA PRO A 20 -2.44 26.62 15.26
C PRO A 20 -1.45 27.08 14.18
N GLY A 21 -1.12 26.21 13.23
CA GLY A 21 -0.22 26.49 12.14
C GLY A 21 -0.45 25.66 10.88
N LYS A 22 0.42 25.87 9.88
CA LYS A 22 0.36 25.16 8.60
C LYS A 22 0.73 23.68 8.77
N LEU A 23 1.64 23.37 9.70
CA LEU A 23 2.07 22.00 9.97
C LEU A 23 0.93 21.18 10.58
N GLU A 24 0.21 21.71 11.56
CA GLU A 24 -0.90 21.00 12.21
C GLU A 24 -2.05 20.73 11.24
N LEU A 25 -2.36 21.71 10.37
CA LEU A 25 -3.33 21.50 9.30
C LEU A 25 -2.85 20.40 8.34
N TYR A 26 -1.58 20.42 7.98
CA TYR A 26 -0.99 19.44 7.07
C TYR A 26 -1.00 18.02 7.67
N LEU A 27 -0.63 17.89 8.96
CA LEU A 27 -0.70 16.62 9.68
C LEU A 27 -2.12 16.08 9.76
N ALA A 28 -3.11 16.94 10.03
CA ALA A 28 -4.52 16.53 10.05
C ALA A 28 -5.01 16.03 8.67
N LEU A 29 -4.56 16.65 7.58
CA LEU A 29 -4.87 16.18 6.22
C LEU A 29 -4.20 14.83 5.92
N ILE A 30 -2.95 14.64 6.33
CA ILE A 30 -2.27 13.35 6.24
C ILE A 30 -3.09 12.29 7.01
N ASP A 31 -3.42 12.55 8.27
CA ASP A 31 -4.15 11.60 9.12
C ASP A 31 -5.50 11.21 8.51
N GLN A 32 -6.22 12.14 7.90
CA GLN A 32 -7.48 11.87 7.23
C GLN A 32 -7.27 10.93 6.04
N HIS A 33 -6.42 11.31 5.09
CA HIS A 33 -6.24 10.54 3.86
C HIS A 33 -5.59 9.18 4.09
N THR A 34 -4.71 9.09 5.07
CA THR A 34 -4.07 7.81 5.42
C THR A 34 -4.99 6.88 6.17
N GLY A 35 -5.89 7.40 7.00
CA GLY A 35 -6.96 6.62 7.63
C GLY A 35 -7.89 5.96 6.59
N GLU A 36 -8.18 6.64 5.49
CA GLU A 36 -8.94 6.08 4.37
C GLU A 36 -8.18 4.92 3.70
N LEU A 37 -6.88 5.09 3.44
CA LEU A 37 -6.04 4.04 2.87
C LEU A 37 -5.93 2.82 3.80
N GLU A 38 -5.72 3.04 5.10
CA GLU A 38 -5.70 1.95 6.09
C GLU A 38 -7.02 1.18 6.15
N GLN A 39 -8.16 1.85 6.00
CA GLN A 39 -9.45 1.16 5.94
C GLN A 39 -9.57 0.29 4.69
N LEU A 40 -9.15 0.80 3.53
CA LEU A 40 -9.13 0.04 2.28
C LEU A 40 -8.21 -1.19 2.38
N VAL A 41 -7.07 -1.08 3.06
CA VAL A 41 -6.17 -2.21 3.33
C VAL A 41 -6.85 -3.24 4.22
N ARG A 42 -7.51 -2.83 5.31
CA ARG A 42 -8.27 -3.74 6.19
C ARG A 42 -9.38 -4.46 5.44
N ASP A 43 -10.12 -3.75 4.60
CA ASP A 43 -11.20 -4.33 3.79
C ASP A 43 -10.65 -5.35 2.78
N ALA A 44 -9.50 -5.07 2.18
CA ALA A 44 -8.82 -6.01 1.29
C ALA A 44 -8.38 -7.29 2.02
N LEU A 45 -7.87 -7.17 3.26
CA LEU A 45 -7.47 -8.33 4.07
C LEU A 45 -8.64 -9.23 4.46
N ALA A 46 -9.88 -8.70 4.53
CA ALA A 46 -11.09 -9.48 4.79
C ALA A 46 -11.48 -10.41 3.63
N LEU A 47 -10.92 -10.23 2.43
CA LEU A 47 -11.16 -11.13 1.29
C LEU A 47 -10.50 -12.50 1.53
N GLU A 48 -11.15 -13.58 1.06
CA GLU A 48 -10.60 -14.94 1.24
C GLU A 48 -9.46 -15.27 0.27
N ASP A 49 -9.53 -14.74 -0.96
CA ASP A 49 -8.56 -15.02 -2.02
C ASP A 49 -7.39 -14.03 -2.01
N ASN A 50 -6.18 -14.52 -1.84
CA ASN A 50 -4.97 -13.70 -1.79
C ASN A 50 -4.68 -12.94 -3.09
N LYS A 51 -5.11 -13.47 -4.24
CA LYS A 51 -5.03 -12.74 -5.51
C LYS A 51 -5.96 -11.53 -5.49
N ALA A 52 -7.18 -11.70 -4.96
CA ALA A 52 -8.12 -10.60 -4.78
C ALA A 52 -7.58 -9.58 -3.79
N ARG A 53 -7.01 -10.01 -2.65
CA ARG A 53 -6.35 -9.12 -1.67
C ARG A 53 -5.31 -8.23 -2.33
N ILE A 54 -4.34 -8.82 -3.03
CA ILE A 54 -3.25 -8.08 -3.70
C ILE A 54 -3.79 -7.11 -4.75
N ASN A 55 -4.75 -7.55 -5.56
CA ASN A 55 -5.35 -6.68 -6.58
C ASN A 55 -6.09 -5.50 -5.94
N THR A 56 -6.88 -5.75 -4.88
CA THR A 56 -7.65 -4.72 -4.17
C THR A 56 -6.74 -3.72 -3.47
N MET A 57 -5.69 -4.19 -2.78
CA MET A 57 -4.70 -3.31 -2.13
C MET A 57 -3.95 -2.46 -3.15
N THR A 58 -3.52 -3.06 -4.27
CA THR A 58 -2.85 -2.32 -5.35
C THR A 58 -3.78 -1.27 -5.95
N ARG A 59 -5.03 -1.63 -6.22
CA ARG A 59 -6.04 -0.68 -6.75
C ARG A 59 -6.29 0.45 -5.77
N ALA A 60 -6.53 0.14 -4.50
CA ALA A 60 -6.78 1.14 -3.46
C ALA A 60 -5.66 2.20 -3.41
N TYR A 61 -4.41 1.78 -3.57
CA TYR A 61 -3.29 2.71 -3.61
C TYR A 61 -3.28 3.58 -4.87
N PHE A 62 -3.57 3.01 -6.05
CA PHE A 62 -3.66 3.77 -7.30
C PHE A 62 -4.85 4.73 -7.29
N ASP A 63 -6.02 4.29 -6.82
CA ASP A 63 -7.21 5.14 -6.65
C ASP A 63 -6.90 6.30 -5.69
N PHE A 64 -6.22 6.03 -4.56
CA PHE A 64 -5.77 7.06 -3.62
C PHE A 64 -4.87 8.11 -4.31
N VAL A 65 -3.90 7.66 -5.10
CA VAL A 65 -3.01 8.55 -5.85
C VAL A 65 -3.75 9.30 -6.97
N GLY A 66 -4.65 8.63 -7.69
CA GLY A 66 -5.35 9.17 -8.85
C GLY A 66 -6.49 10.13 -8.49
N GLN A 67 -7.36 9.73 -7.56
CA GLN A 67 -8.52 10.53 -7.14
C GLN A 67 -8.12 11.71 -6.26
N GLU A 68 -7.14 11.50 -5.41
CA GLU A 68 -6.59 12.48 -4.49
C GLU A 68 -5.28 13.10 -4.99
N GLY A 69 -5.13 13.28 -6.31
CA GLY A 69 -3.90 13.83 -6.89
C GLY A 69 -3.44 15.15 -6.26
N ALA A 70 -4.37 15.95 -5.70
CA ALA A 70 -4.05 17.12 -4.90
C ALA A 70 -3.52 16.72 -3.51
N ALA A 71 -4.11 15.71 -2.86
CA ALA A 71 -3.65 15.20 -1.57
C ALA A 71 -2.30 14.46 -1.71
N PHE A 72 -2.12 13.68 -2.75
CA PHE A 72 -0.84 13.04 -3.06
C PHE A 72 0.28 14.09 -3.25
N ARG A 73 0.04 15.14 -4.04
CA ARG A 73 0.99 16.25 -4.20
C ARG A 73 1.23 16.98 -2.88
N LEU A 74 0.19 17.17 -2.09
CA LEU A 74 0.32 17.75 -0.75
C LEU A 74 1.24 16.88 0.11
N ILE A 75 1.05 15.58 0.12
CA ILE A 75 1.79 14.64 0.96
C ILE A 75 3.25 14.47 0.49
N PHE A 76 3.50 14.34 -0.80
CA PHE A 76 4.81 13.95 -1.33
C PHE A 76 5.61 15.08 -1.99
N GLU A 77 4.96 16.18 -2.39
CA GLU A 77 5.60 17.28 -3.10
C GLU A 77 5.60 18.61 -2.29
N SER A 78 5.09 18.58 -1.05
CA SER A 78 5.09 19.76 -0.18
C SER A 78 6.46 19.99 0.46
N ASP A 79 6.80 21.24 0.70
CA ASP A 79 7.97 21.63 1.50
C ASP A 79 7.94 21.01 2.91
N LEU A 80 6.74 20.71 3.43
CA LEU A 80 6.53 20.08 4.73
C LEU A 80 6.76 18.56 4.71
N ALA A 81 6.87 17.91 3.55
CA ALA A 81 7.13 16.47 3.46
C ALA A 81 8.46 16.06 4.13
N ASN A 82 9.39 17.00 4.31
CA ASN A 82 10.67 16.77 4.99
C ASN A 82 10.62 17.00 6.50
N GLU A 83 9.51 17.48 7.06
CA GLU A 83 9.36 17.66 8.50
C GLU A 83 9.40 16.28 9.20
N PRO A 84 10.15 16.13 10.32
CA PRO A 84 10.32 14.84 10.99
C PRO A 84 8.99 14.19 11.41
N GLU A 85 8.02 14.99 11.86
CA GLU A 85 6.71 14.51 12.28
C GLU A 85 5.89 13.97 11.10
N VAL A 86 6.00 14.60 9.95
CA VAL A 86 5.37 14.16 8.70
C VAL A 86 5.98 12.83 8.25
N ARG A 87 7.31 12.74 8.18
CA ARG A 87 7.99 11.49 7.81
C ARG A 87 7.58 10.34 8.70
N LYS A 88 7.57 10.55 10.02
CA LYS A 88 7.17 9.53 10.99
C LYS A 88 5.77 8.99 10.70
N ARG A 89 4.82 9.84 10.31
CA ARG A 89 3.46 9.41 9.96
C ARG A 89 3.41 8.62 8.66
N LEU A 90 4.13 9.07 7.65
CA LEU A 90 4.21 8.35 6.37
C LEU A 90 4.91 6.99 6.53
N ASP A 91 6.01 6.94 7.27
CA ASP A 91 6.71 5.69 7.59
C ASP A 91 5.82 4.70 8.34
N GLN A 92 4.97 5.21 9.27
CA GLN A 92 4.03 4.36 10.00
C GLN A 92 2.98 3.73 9.10
N ILE A 93 2.48 4.45 8.11
CA ILE A 93 1.51 3.94 7.13
C ILE A 93 2.15 2.90 6.23
N ASP A 94 3.34 3.20 5.74
CA ASP A 94 4.10 2.25 4.91
C ASP A 94 4.35 0.94 5.66
N LEU A 95 4.69 1.04 6.94
CA LEU A 95 4.85 -0.14 7.80
C LEU A 95 3.53 -0.89 7.99
N THR A 96 2.42 -0.19 8.27
CA THR A 96 1.09 -0.82 8.41
C THR A 96 0.69 -1.57 7.14
N CYS A 97 0.91 -0.98 5.97
CA CYS A 97 0.66 -1.64 4.69
C CYS A 97 1.59 -2.85 4.45
N ALA A 98 2.86 -2.73 4.86
CA ALA A 98 3.84 -3.80 4.73
C ALA A 98 3.52 -4.99 5.67
N GLU A 99 3.09 -4.74 6.90
CA GLU A 99 2.64 -5.75 7.85
C GLU A 99 1.39 -6.49 7.33
N ALA A 100 0.42 -5.76 6.78
CA ALA A 100 -0.75 -6.34 6.14
C ALA A 100 -0.36 -7.25 4.94
N MET A 101 0.63 -6.84 4.15
CA MET A 101 1.17 -7.67 3.09
C MET A 101 1.93 -8.88 3.63
N ALA A 102 2.66 -8.73 4.75
CA ALA A 102 3.38 -9.82 5.40
C ALA A 102 2.44 -10.94 5.88
N GLU A 103 1.23 -10.62 6.35
CA GLU A 103 0.20 -11.61 6.69
C GLU A 103 -0.18 -12.48 5.49
N ILE A 104 -0.31 -11.87 4.30
CA ILE A 104 -0.57 -12.62 3.07
C ILE A 104 0.62 -13.52 2.74
N ILE A 105 1.85 -13.00 2.83
CA ILE A 105 3.08 -13.72 2.52
C ILE A 105 3.23 -14.95 3.42
N THR A 106 3.12 -14.78 4.74
CA THR A 106 3.26 -15.89 5.70
C THR A 106 2.16 -16.94 5.55
N SER A 107 0.96 -16.54 5.09
CA SER A 107 -0.13 -17.50 4.82
C SER A 107 0.11 -18.36 3.57
N GLU A 108 0.90 -17.91 2.62
CA GLU A 108 1.18 -18.56 1.34
C GLU A 108 2.55 -19.25 1.29
N THR A 109 3.49 -18.81 2.12
CA THR A 109 4.88 -19.25 2.09
C THR A 109 5.34 -19.72 3.46
N SER A 110 6.49 -20.39 3.53
CA SER A 110 7.17 -20.74 4.78
C SER A 110 8.12 -19.65 5.28
N MET A 111 7.94 -18.41 4.85
CA MET A 111 8.79 -17.27 5.21
C MET A 111 8.53 -16.88 6.66
N GLU A 112 9.60 -16.57 7.39
CA GLU A 112 9.49 -16.03 8.74
C GLU A 112 8.92 -14.60 8.72
N GLN A 113 8.31 -14.18 9.84
CA GLN A 113 7.60 -12.91 9.91
C GLN A 113 8.48 -11.70 9.55
N GLU A 114 9.72 -11.68 10.01
CA GLU A 114 10.65 -10.56 9.73
C GLU A 114 11.04 -10.48 8.25
N GLU A 115 11.24 -11.63 7.61
CA GLU A 115 11.51 -11.72 6.16
C GLU A 115 10.27 -11.29 5.37
N ALA A 116 9.08 -11.71 5.79
CA ALA A 116 7.81 -11.35 5.16
C ALA A 116 7.54 -9.84 5.23
N VAL A 117 7.84 -9.20 6.37
CA VAL A 117 7.74 -7.73 6.51
C VAL A 117 8.70 -7.02 5.56
N LEU A 118 9.95 -7.48 5.43
CA LEU A 118 10.92 -6.91 4.48
C LEU A 118 10.40 -6.99 3.04
N VAL A 119 9.84 -8.13 2.65
CA VAL A 119 9.22 -8.31 1.33
C VAL A 119 7.97 -7.42 1.18
N GLY A 120 7.17 -7.29 2.24
CA GLY A 120 6.03 -6.38 2.29
C GLY A 120 6.44 -4.92 2.03
N VAL A 121 7.49 -4.44 2.70
CA VAL A 121 8.06 -3.11 2.46
C VAL A 121 8.50 -2.93 1.00
N ALA A 122 9.14 -3.95 0.41
CA ALA A 122 9.55 -3.90 -0.99
C ALA A 122 8.33 -3.81 -1.94
N PHE A 123 7.25 -4.53 -1.66
CA PHE A 123 6.02 -4.47 -2.46
C PHE A 123 5.28 -3.15 -2.31
N VAL A 124 5.20 -2.58 -1.10
CA VAL A 124 4.65 -1.24 -0.86
C VAL A 124 5.44 -0.21 -1.65
N GLY A 125 6.77 -0.20 -1.53
CA GLY A 125 7.64 0.72 -2.27
C GLY A 125 7.51 0.56 -3.80
N MET A 126 7.32 -0.67 -4.30
CA MET A 126 7.05 -0.94 -5.71
C MET A 126 5.71 -0.31 -6.16
N ALA A 127 4.64 -0.51 -5.39
CA ALA A 127 3.32 0.06 -5.69
C ALA A 127 3.37 1.59 -5.68
N GLN A 128 4.03 2.19 -4.68
CA GLN A 128 4.21 3.63 -4.55
C GLN A 128 4.96 4.22 -5.74
N THR A 129 6.08 3.61 -6.11
CA THR A 129 6.91 4.09 -7.22
C THR A 129 6.17 3.96 -8.55
N ALA A 130 5.44 2.85 -8.76
CA ALA A 130 4.64 2.63 -9.96
C ALA A 130 3.49 3.63 -10.07
N ALA A 131 2.74 3.87 -9.00
CA ALA A 131 1.62 4.80 -8.97
C ALA A 131 2.09 6.25 -9.16
N ARG A 132 3.20 6.65 -8.54
CA ARG A 132 3.80 7.98 -8.73
C ARG A 132 4.24 8.19 -10.18
N HIS A 133 4.90 7.21 -10.78
CA HIS A 133 5.29 7.26 -12.18
C HIS A 133 4.07 7.37 -13.10
N TRP A 134 3.03 6.57 -12.84
CA TRP A 134 1.78 6.62 -13.59
C TRP A 134 1.10 7.99 -13.49
N LEU A 135 0.97 8.56 -12.29
CA LEU A 135 0.36 9.88 -12.08
C LEU A 135 1.06 10.99 -12.89
N THR A 136 2.40 10.94 -12.96
CA THR A 136 3.19 11.94 -13.70
C THR A 136 3.17 11.72 -15.21
N HIS A 137 2.75 10.51 -15.68
CA HIS A 137 2.74 10.11 -17.09
C HIS A 137 1.37 9.51 -17.51
N GLU A 138 0.29 9.94 -16.89
CA GLU A 138 -1.08 9.40 -17.06
C GLU A 138 -1.58 9.37 -18.51
N ALA A 139 -1.02 10.21 -19.38
CA ALA A 139 -1.38 10.22 -20.81
C ALA A 139 -0.95 8.97 -21.59
N THR A 140 -0.09 8.11 -21.04
CA THR A 140 0.50 6.97 -21.74
C THR A 140 -0.12 5.63 -21.38
N LEU A 141 -0.74 5.51 -20.20
CA LEU A 141 -1.26 4.24 -19.69
C LEU A 141 -2.53 4.48 -18.87
N SER A 142 -3.59 3.68 -19.10
CA SER A 142 -4.79 3.73 -18.27
C SER A 142 -4.50 3.20 -16.87
N GLU A 143 -5.21 3.74 -15.86
CA GLU A 143 -5.12 3.30 -14.48
C GLU A 143 -5.32 1.78 -14.33
N ASP A 144 -6.36 1.23 -14.95
CA ASP A 144 -6.63 -0.23 -14.94
C ASP A 144 -5.44 -1.05 -15.44
N THR A 145 -4.74 -0.56 -16.45
CA THR A 145 -3.56 -1.25 -16.97
C THR A 145 -2.40 -1.13 -15.99
N ALA A 146 -2.17 0.04 -15.39
CA ALA A 146 -1.12 0.26 -14.40
C ALA A 146 -1.32 -0.61 -13.16
N VAL A 147 -2.54 -0.64 -12.60
CA VAL A 147 -2.94 -1.52 -11.50
C VAL A 147 -2.71 -2.98 -11.85
N ARG A 148 -3.22 -3.43 -12.98
CA ARG A 148 -3.13 -4.83 -13.42
C ARG A 148 -1.67 -5.31 -13.57
N VAL A 149 -0.81 -4.48 -14.14
CA VAL A 149 0.60 -4.81 -14.34
C VAL A 149 1.35 -4.85 -13.02
N THR A 150 1.14 -3.87 -12.16
CA THR A 150 1.76 -3.79 -10.84
C THR A 150 1.32 -4.94 -9.95
N ALA A 151 0.02 -5.22 -9.84
CA ALA A 151 -0.51 -6.34 -9.06
C ALA A 151 -0.02 -7.70 -9.61
N ALA A 152 0.12 -7.85 -10.93
CA ALA A 152 0.66 -9.07 -11.53
C ALA A 152 2.15 -9.27 -11.19
N LEU A 153 2.93 -8.21 -11.13
CA LEU A 153 4.34 -8.25 -10.74
C LEU A 153 4.49 -8.64 -9.26
N ILE A 154 3.74 -8.00 -8.37
CA ILE A 154 3.70 -8.32 -6.93
C ILE A 154 3.35 -9.80 -6.76
N ARG A 155 2.27 -10.27 -7.35
CA ARG A 155 1.82 -11.67 -7.24
C ARG A 155 2.84 -12.68 -7.78
N ARG A 156 3.54 -12.35 -8.88
CA ARG A 156 4.59 -13.22 -9.43
C ARG A 156 5.83 -13.25 -8.55
N GLY A 157 6.15 -12.14 -7.89
CA GLY A 157 7.22 -12.09 -6.89
C GLY A 157 6.97 -13.08 -5.75
N PHE A 158 5.73 -13.27 -5.31
CA PHE A 158 5.37 -14.31 -4.34
C PHE A 158 5.69 -15.72 -4.83
N GLY A 159 5.44 -16.01 -6.11
CA GLY A 159 5.70 -17.33 -6.69
C GLY A 159 7.18 -17.74 -6.74
N ALA A 160 8.09 -16.82 -6.41
CA ALA A 160 9.51 -17.12 -6.29
C ALA A 160 9.88 -17.77 -4.94
N PHE A 161 8.97 -17.70 -3.94
CA PHE A 161 9.21 -18.25 -2.62
C PHE A 161 8.54 -19.64 -2.45
N PRO A 162 9.15 -20.59 -1.68
CA PRO A 162 8.57 -21.90 -1.42
C PRO A 162 7.18 -21.79 -0.79
N SER A 163 6.18 -22.47 -1.36
CA SER A 163 4.82 -22.44 -0.80
C SER A 163 4.65 -23.52 0.27
N VAL A 164 3.80 -23.23 1.28
CA VAL A 164 3.45 -24.18 2.35
C VAL A 164 2.79 -25.46 1.79
N ARG A 165 2.12 -25.37 0.64
CA ARG A 165 1.37 -26.49 0.02
C ARG A 165 2.24 -27.55 -0.64
N SER A 166 3.54 -27.32 -0.89
CA SER A 166 4.42 -28.30 -1.54
C SER A 166 5.00 -29.35 -0.59
N SER A 167 4.78 -29.23 0.73
CA SER A 167 5.33 -30.18 1.71
C SER A 167 4.47 -31.45 1.93
N GLY A 168 3.34 -31.60 1.24
CA GLY A 168 2.36 -32.70 1.43
C GLY A 168 2.40 -33.84 0.40
N ASP A 169 3.14 -33.69 -0.68
CA ASP A 169 3.18 -34.78 -1.70
C ASP A 169 4.37 -35.72 -1.46
N LYS A 170 4.16 -36.65 -0.54
CA LYS A 170 5.08 -37.80 -0.40
C LYS A 170 5.02 -38.67 -1.67
N PRO A 171 6.16 -39.06 -2.25
CA PRO A 171 6.17 -39.99 -3.36
C PRO A 171 5.49 -41.29 -2.92
N LYS A 172 4.48 -41.75 -3.66
CA LYS A 172 3.92 -43.09 -3.53
C LYS A 172 5.06 -44.07 -3.79
N GLU A 173 5.49 -44.76 -2.75
CA GLU A 173 6.34 -45.95 -2.87
C GLU A 173 5.63 -46.96 -3.81
N SER A 174 6.24 -47.20 -4.95
CA SER A 174 5.87 -48.29 -5.83
C SER A 174 6.24 -49.61 -5.13
N VAL A 175 5.23 -50.27 -4.59
CA VAL A 175 5.36 -51.66 -4.14
C VAL A 175 5.68 -52.52 -5.36
N GLY A 176 6.94 -52.91 -5.47
CA GLY A 176 7.39 -53.90 -6.43
C GLY A 176 6.79 -55.26 -6.09
N THR A 177 5.88 -55.75 -6.90
CA THR A 177 5.44 -57.14 -6.89
C THR A 177 6.52 -57.99 -7.54
N THR A 178 7.30 -58.66 -6.73
CA THR A 178 8.08 -59.82 -7.15
C THR A 178 7.13 -61.02 -7.20
N ALA A 179 6.81 -61.49 -8.39
CA ALA A 179 6.28 -62.83 -8.63
C ALA A 179 7.42 -63.72 -9.07
N GLY A 180 7.54 -64.90 -8.37
CA GLY A 180 8.50 -65.92 -8.55
C GLY A 180 8.35 -66.76 -9.82
#